data_f007db11dd217bf06d2dbf7037729ec4
#
_entry.id   f007db11dd217bf06d2dbf7037729ec4
#
_cell.length_a   1.000
_cell.length_b   1.000
_cell.length_c   1.000
_cell.angle_alpha   90.00
_cell.angle_beta   90.00
_cell.angle_gamma   90.00
#
_symmetry.space_group_name_H-M   'P 1'
#
loop_
_entity.id
_entity.type
_entity.pdbx_description
1 polymer ?
#
loop_
_entity_poly.entity_id
_entity_poly.type
_entity_poly.pdbx_seq_one_letter_code
_entity_poly.pdbx_strand_id
1 'polypeptide(L)'
;GINDTLPMVGVAVTGLLLWMIFLTAGLPGAVKEKNGERGKISFAFLKDPKFWLITGLLFCQNAAETSVTGWLVTYYKDMGILSGSFAAYTVTVMWGATLIARLLIAFVFPVHHIFRTLAWMGGCCSVLYCGLVYMQHPAGAIAMLFAFAFAMAGVNPIAVAGAGREMNATSLGVMLPVAGIGAIVMPWLIGVIADRVGLVTGMFCNLIPCVGILVFSVLILKYQAKN
;
A
#
# COMPACT_ATOMS: atom_id res chain seq x y z
N GLY A 1 9.54 20.66 22.65
CA GLY A 1 10.81 21.37 22.77
C GLY A 1 11.59 21.42 21.47
N ILE A 2 12.78 21.98 21.45
CA ILE A 2 13.65 22.13 20.25
C ILE A 2 13.94 20.79 19.57
N ASN A 3 13.95 19.69 20.31
CA ASN A 3 14.23 18.35 19.79
C ASN A 3 13.12 17.77 18.88
N ASP A 4 11.89 18.26 18.98
CA ASP A 4 10.77 17.72 18.19
C ASP A 4 10.62 18.45 16.85
N THR A 5 11.16 19.66 16.72
CA THR A 5 11.11 20.44 15.49
C THR A 5 12.25 20.11 14.52
N LEU A 6 13.38 19.60 15.03
CA LEU A 6 14.57 19.30 14.21
C LEU A 6 14.29 18.31 13.07
N PRO A 7 13.57 17.17 13.29
CA PRO A 7 13.20 16.26 12.20
C PRO A 7 12.28 16.92 11.17
N MET A 8 11.34 17.76 11.60
CA MET A 8 10.42 18.46 10.69
C MET A 8 11.17 19.46 9.80
N VAL A 9 12.12 20.21 10.37
CA VAL A 9 12.99 21.13 9.62
C VAL A 9 13.84 20.33 8.62
N GLY A 10 14.41 19.20 9.04
CA GLY A 10 15.17 18.31 8.15
C GLY A 10 14.37 17.84 6.95
N VAL A 11 13.14 17.39 7.15
CA VAL A 11 12.22 16.97 6.06
C VAL A 11 11.90 18.15 5.15
N ALA A 12 11.61 19.33 5.69
CA ALA A 12 11.32 20.52 4.92
C ALA A 12 12.49 20.96 4.05
N VAL A 13 13.70 20.98 4.63
CA VAL A 13 14.95 21.33 3.90
C VAL A 13 15.22 20.31 2.80
N THR A 14 15.08 19.02 3.06
CA THR A 14 15.26 17.96 2.05
C THR A 14 14.23 18.11 0.93
N GLY A 15 12.97 18.40 1.24
CA GLY A 15 11.93 18.67 0.26
C GLY A 15 12.25 19.87 -0.62
N LEU A 16 12.73 20.96 -0.04
CA LEU A 16 13.17 22.16 -0.78
C LEU A 16 14.37 21.87 -1.69
N LEU A 17 15.36 21.13 -1.22
CA LEU A 17 16.52 20.74 -2.04
C LEU A 17 16.10 19.86 -3.21
N LEU A 18 15.26 18.87 -3.01
CA LEU A 18 14.72 18.04 -4.07
C LEU A 18 13.91 18.86 -5.07
N TRP A 19 13.11 19.81 -4.60
CA TRP A 19 12.36 20.71 -5.46
C TRP A 19 13.28 21.61 -6.31
N MET A 20 14.34 22.16 -5.71
CA MET A 20 15.36 22.95 -6.45
C MET A 20 16.06 22.08 -7.50
N ILE A 21 16.48 20.86 -7.15
CA ILE A 21 17.08 19.91 -8.09
C ILE A 21 16.11 19.63 -9.25
N PHE A 22 14.82 19.42 -8.95
CA PHE A 22 13.79 19.20 -9.95
C PHE A 22 13.64 20.39 -10.92
N LEU A 23 13.68 21.62 -10.41
CA LEU A 23 13.62 22.83 -11.24
C LEU A 23 14.85 23.01 -12.14
N THR A 24 16.03 22.60 -11.67
CA THR A 24 17.30 22.76 -12.40
C THR A 24 17.62 21.60 -13.33
N ALA A 25 17.03 20.41 -13.09
CA ALA A 25 17.34 19.17 -13.81
C ALA A 25 16.84 19.14 -15.28
N GLY A 26 16.26 20.22 -15.80
CA GLY A 26 15.87 20.33 -17.21
C GLY A 26 15.12 19.08 -17.68
N LEU A 27 14.01 18.72 -17.03
CA LEU A 27 13.23 17.57 -17.44
C LEU A 27 12.93 17.63 -18.94
N PRO A 28 13.13 16.55 -19.69
CA PRO A 28 12.72 16.50 -21.08
C PRO A 28 11.24 16.91 -21.09
N GLY A 29 10.96 18.03 -21.78
CA GLY A 29 9.61 18.59 -21.83
C GLY A 29 8.62 17.47 -22.15
N ALA A 30 7.48 17.47 -21.50
CA ALA A 30 6.42 16.53 -21.80
C ALA A 30 6.34 16.41 -23.33
N VAL A 31 6.47 15.19 -23.85
CA VAL A 31 6.37 14.93 -25.27
C VAL A 31 5.07 15.62 -25.72
N LYS A 32 5.19 16.77 -26.39
CA LYS A 32 4.03 17.42 -26.98
C LYS A 32 3.45 16.40 -27.92
N GLU A 33 2.33 15.82 -27.57
CA GLU A 33 1.52 15.07 -28.52
C GLU A 33 1.32 15.99 -29.72
N LYS A 34 1.85 15.55 -30.86
CA LYS A 34 2.05 16.34 -32.08
C LYS A 34 0.75 16.70 -32.78
N ASN A 35 -0.39 16.41 -32.21
CA ASN A 35 -1.69 16.78 -32.73
C ASN A 35 -2.50 17.51 -31.66
N GLY A 36 -2.70 18.79 -31.88
CA GLY A 36 -3.43 19.74 -31.03
C GLY A 36 -4.93 19.50 -30.88
N GLU A 37 -5.37 18.28 -30.95
CA GLU A 37 -6.68 17.88 -30.46
C GLU A 37 -6.52 17.60 -28.95
N ARG A 38 -7.02 18.53 -28.13
CA ARG A 38 -7.45 18.20 -26.76
C ARG A 38 -8.50 17.10 -26.91
N GLY A 39 -8.04 15.84 -26.92
CA GLY A 39 -8.89 14.68 -27.01
C GLY A 39 -9.98 14.81 -25.94
N LYS A 40 -11.24 14.72 -26.34
CA LYS A 40 -12.37 14.70 -25.38
C LYS A 40 -12.06 13.67 -24.33
N ILE A 41 -12.03 14.08 -23.05
CA ILE A 41 -11.81 13.17 -21.94
C ILE A 41 -12.88 12.10 -22.02
N SER A 42 -12.47 10.88 -22.38
CA SER A 42 -13.40 9.75 -22.49
C SER A 42 -13.41 8.99 -21.17
N PHE A 43 -14.58 8.86 -20.57
CA PHE A 43 -14.82 8.04 -19.39
C PHE A 43 -15.26 6.60 -19.73
N ALA A 44 -14.99 6.14 -20.94
CA ALA A 44 -15.35 4.79 -21.38
C ALA A 44 -14.75 3.67 -20.52
N PHE A 45 -13.57 3.94 -19.90
CA PHE A 45 -12.90 3.02 -18.97
C PHE A 45 -13.73 2.66 -17.74
N LEU A 46 -14.69 3.51 -17.33
CA LEU A 46 -15.59 3.21 -16.21
C LEU A 46 -16.52 2.01 -16.49
N LYS A 47 -16.70 1.65 -17.75
CA LYS A 47 -17.48 0.47 -18.16
C LYS A 47 -16.63 -0.81 -18.22
N ASP A 48 -15.31 -0.68 -18.15
CA ASP A 48 -14.40 -1.82 -18.18
C ASP A 48 -14.34 -2.51 -16.81
N PRO A 49 -14.75 -3.78 -16.69
CA PRO A 49 -14.64 -4.54 -15.45
C PRO A 49 -13.21 -4.61 -14.92
N LYS A 50 -12.20 -4.63 -15.79
CA LYS A 50 -10.80 -4.68 -15.42
C LYS A 50 -10.35 -3.45 -14.64
N PHE A 51 -10.86 -2.26 -15.01
CA PHE A 51 -10.62 -1.03 -14.29
C PHE A 51 -11.05 -1.17 -12.82
N TRP A 52 -12.25 -1.69 -12.55
CA TRP A 52 -12.77 -1.85 -11.20
C TRP A 52 -12.07 -2.95 -10.41
N LEU A 53 -11.65 -4.03 -11.08
CA LEU A 53 -10.88 -5.09 -10.44
C LEU A 53 -9.52 -4.59 -9.95
N ILE A 54 -8.79 -3.81 -10.75
CA ILE A 54 -7.50 -3.24 -10.35
C ILE A 54 -7.70 -2.14 -9.30
N THR A 55 -8.74 -1.32 -9.44
CA THR A 55 -9.11 -0.32 -8.42
C THR A 55 -9.42 -0.98 -7.07
N GLY A 56 -10.19 -2.07 -7.07
CA GLY A 56 -10.52 -2.84 -5.87
C GLY A 56 -9.27 -3.48 -5.23
N LEU A 57 -8.35 -3.98 -6.03
CA LEU A 57 -7.07 -4.51 -5.55
C LEU A 57 -6.26 -3.43 -4.83
N LEU A 58 -6.11 -2.26 -5.45
CA LEU A 58 -5.38 -1.12 -4.87
C LEU A 58 -6.11 -0.53 -3.66
N PHE A 59 -7.45 -0.51 -3.67
CA PHE A 59 -8.26 -0.12 -2.50
C PHE A 59 -7.96 -1.04 -1.31
N CYS A 60 -7.97 -2.35 -1.51
CA CYS A 60 -7.65 -3.33 -0.48
C CYS A 60 -6.20 -3.18 0.03
N GLN A 61 -5.26 -2.94 -0.88
CA GLN A 61 -3.86 -2.74 -0.50
C GLN A 61 -3.70 -1.48 0.36
N ASN A 62 -4.25 -0.34 -0.06
CA ASN A 62 -4.20 0.90 0.71
C ASN A 62 -4.89 0.75 2.06
N ALA A 63 -6.04 0.07 2.11
CA ALA A 63 -6.77 -0.25 3.33
C ALA A 63 -5.92 -1.06 4.31
N ALA A 64 -5.29 -2.14 3.84
CA ALA A 64 -4.49 -3.02 4.68
C ALA A 64 -3.22 -2.34 5.21
N GLU A 65 -2.48 -1.64 4.36
CA GLU A 65 -1.22 -0.98 4.73
C GLU A 65 -1.43 0.15 5.74
N THR A 66 -2.39 1.03 5.49
CA THR A 66 -2.66 2.18 6.38
C THR A 66 -3.26 1.76 7.71
N SER A 67 -4.06 0.70 7.74
CA SER A 67 -4.59 0.16 8.98
C SER A 67 -3.48 -0.37 9.89
N VAL A 68 -2.52 -1.10 9.34
CA VAL A 68 -1.37 -1.58 10.12
C VAL A 68 -0.53 -0.41 10.61
N THR A 69 -0.20 0.55 9.72
CA THR A 69 0.59 1.72 10.09
C THR A 69 -0.09 2.57 11.18
N GLY A 70 -1.41 2.70 11.12
CA GLY A 70 -2.18 3.54 12.05
C GLY A 70 -2.46 2.89 13.40
N TRP A 71 -2.73 1.59 13.44
CA TRP A 71 -3.23 0.94 14.65
C TRP A 71 -2.22 0.03 15.36
N LEU A 72 -1.16 -0.41 14.67
CA LEU A 72 -0.27 -1.45 15.23
C LEU A 72 0.45 -1.01 16.51
N VAL A 73 0.89 0.26 16.58
CA VAL A 73 1.54 0.81 17.77
C VAL A 73 0.59 0.77 18.97
N THR A 74 -0.66 1.20 18.76
CA THR A 74 -1.70 1.16 19.79
C THR A 74 -2.03 -0.28 20.19
N TYR A 75 -2.18 -1.16 19.22
CA TYR A 75 -2.45 -2.58 19.44
C TYR A 75 -1.37 -3.25 20.30
N TYR A 76 -0.10 -3.06 19.99
CA TYR A 76 0.98 -3.68 20.74
C TYR A 76 1.15 -3.10 22.14
N LYS A 77 0.81 -1.83 22.34
CA LYS A 77 0.78 -1.21 23.66
C LYS A 77 -0.37 -1.73 24.51
N ASP A 78 -1.57 -1.78 23.95
CA ASP A 78 -2.80 -2.22 24.62
C ASP A 78 -2.70 -3.69 25.05
N MET A 79 -2.14 -4.53 24.18
CA MET A 79 -1.91 -5.94 24.47
C MET A 79 -0.68 -6.21 25.38
N GLY A 80 0.06 -5.19 25.76
CA GLY A 80 1.27 -5.36 26.58
C GLY A 80 2.42 -6.10 25.88
N ILE A 81 2.37 -6.28 24.56
CA ILE A 81 3.36 -7.02 23.78
C ILE A 81 4.68 -6.25 23.71
N LEU A 82 4.62 -4.94 23.50
CA LEU A 82 5.77 -4.04 23.42
C LEU A 82 5.58 -2.86 24.36
N SER A 83 6.64 -2.49 25.10
CA SER A 83 6.62 -1.29 25.92
C SER A 83 6.52 -0.02 25.07
N GLY A 84 6.06 1.10 25.69
CA GLY A 84 5.71 2.33 24.97
C GLY A 84 6.77 2.86 24.00
N SER A 85 8.05 2.81 24.39
CA SER A 85 9.15 3.25 23.52
C SER A 85 9.41 2.27 22.38
N PHE A 86 9.42 0.97 22.66
CA PHE A 86 9.67 -0.05 21.64
C PHE A 86 8.50 -0.19 20.62
N ALA A 87 7.27 0.04 21.05
CA ALA A 87 6.13 0.04 20.13
C ALA A 87 6.25 1.11 19.03
N ALA A 88 6.88 2.26 19.32
CA ALA A 88 7.11 3.29 18.31
C ALA A 88 8.07 2.84 17.19
N TYR A 89 9.04 1.97 17.51
CA TYR A 89 9.98 1.44 16.49
C TYR A 89 9.34 0.49 15.50
N THR A 90 8.14 -0.03 15.75
CA THR A 90 7.42 -0.89 14.79
C THR A 90 7.17 -0.20 13.46
N VAL A 91 6.91 1.10 13.47
CA VAL A 91 6.76 1.91 12.26
C VAL A 91 8.06 1.95 11.46
N THR A 92 9.20 2.11 12.13
CA THR A 92 10.53 2.08 11.49
C THR A 92 10.82 0.71 10.89
N VAL A 93 10.50 -0.38 11.60
CA VAL A 93 10.65 -1.76 11.10
C VAL A 93 9.80 -1.98 9.86
N MET A 94 8.55 -1.54 9.88
CA MET A 94 7.62 -1.67 8.75
C MET A 94 8.14 -0.95 7.51
N TRP A 95 8.53 0.32 7.64
CA TRP A 95 9.03 1.09 6.49
C TRP A 95 10.42 0.63 6.05
N GLY A 96 11.27 0.18 6.97
CA GLY A 96 12.57 -0.44 6.66
C GLY A 96 12.39 -1.72 5.83
N ALA A 97 11.50 -2.62 6.24
CA ALA A 97 11.17 -3.83 5.49
C ALA A 97 10.61 -3.49 4.10
N THR A 98 9.72 -2.50 4.03
CA THR A 98 9.15 -2.01 2.77
C THR A 98 10.23 -1.48 1.82
N LEU A 99 11.17 -0.68 2.32
CA LEU A 99 12.29 -0.16 1.53
C LEU A 99 13.14 -1.28 0.97
N ILE A 100 13.56 -2.22 1.82
CA ILE A 100 14.39 -3.35 1.41
C ILE A 100 13.67 -4.19 0.34
N ALA A 101 12.40 -4.52 0.56
CA ALA A 101 11.62 -5.30 -0.41
C ALA A 101 11.47 -4.58 -1.76
N ARG A 102 11.21 -3.28 -1.77
CA ARG A 102 11.09 -2.48 -3.00
C ARG A 102 12.41 -2.41 -3.77
N LEU A 103 13.54 -2.27 -3.07
CA LEU A 103 14.86 -2.31 -3.70
C LEU A 103 15.15 -3.69 -4.31
N LEU A 104 14.83 -4.77 -3.60
CA LEU A 104 14.99 -6.13 -4.12
C LEU A 104 14.12 -6.38 -5.37
N ILE A 105 12.87 -5.93 -5.36
CA ILE A 105 11.96 -6.05 -6.51
C ILE A 105 12.48 -5.22 -7.69
N ALA A 106 13.02 -4.03 -7.43
CA ALA A 106 13.49 -3.12 -8.48
C ALA A 106 14.78 -3.63 -9.16
N PHE A 107 15.72 -4.21 -8.38
CA PHE A 107 17.06 -4.50 -8.87
C PHE A 107 17.40 -5.99 -8.98
N VAL A 108 16.73 -6.86 -8.21
CA VAL A 108 17.10 -8.27 -8.10
C VAL A 108 16.03 -9.21 -8.67
N PHE A 109 14.75 -8.93 -8.41
CA PHE A 109 13.65 -9.81 -8.78
C PHE A 109 12.72 -9.17 -9.81
N PRO A 110 13.03 -9.25 -11.12
CA PRO A 110 12.17 -8.70 -12.14
C PRO A 110 10.81 -9.43 -12.17
N VAL A 111 9.72 -8.67 -12.10
CA VAL A 111 8.37 -9.22 -12.11
C VAL A 111 7.90 -9.45 -13.54
N HIS A 112 7.86 -10.72 -13.97
CA HIS A 112 7.42 -11.10 -15.31
C HIS A 112 5.89 -11.28 -15.39
N HIS A 113 5.28 -11.88 -14.37
CA HIS A 113 3.85 -12.19 -14.30
C HIS A 113 3.16 -11.38 -13.21
N ILE A 114 2.77 -10.13 -13.54
CA ILE A 114 2.25 -9.14 -12.61
C ILE A 114 1.15 -9.72 -11.70
N PHE A 115 0.03 -10.14 -12.24
CA PHE A 115 -1.12 -10.54 -11.43
C PHE A 115 -0.95 -11.89 -10.73
N ARG A 116 -0.10 -12.80 -11.24
CA ARG A 116 0.28 -14.02 -10.51
C ARG A 116 1.13 -13.67 -9.28
N THR A 117 2.09 -12.76 -9.44
CA THR A 117 2.91 -12.27 -8.33
C THR A 117 2.03 -11.59 -7.27
N LEU A 118 1.09 -10.74 -7.70
CA LEU A 118 0.15 -10.08 -6.78
C LEU A 118 -0.74 -11.08 -6.03
N ALA A 119 -1.19 -12.16 -6.68
CA ALA A 119 -1.95 -13.21 -6.00
C ALA A 119 -1.11 -13.93 -4.94
N TRP A 120 0.15 -14.26 -5.22
CA TRP A 120 1.07 -14.83 -4.24
C TRP A 120 1.33 -13.86 -3.08
N MET A 121 1.60 -12.59 -3.37
CA MET A 121 1.81 -11.56 -2.34
C MET A 121 0.57 -11.40 -1.47
N GLY A 122 -0.63 -11.35 -2.05
CA GLY A 122 -1.90 -11.26 -1.31
C GLY A 122 -2.15 -12.48 -0.41
N GLY A 123 -1.83 -13.68 -0.89
CA GLY A 123 -1.89 -14.91 -0.09
C GLY A 123 -0.91 -14.87 1.09
N CYS A 124 0.34 -14.53 0.84
CA CYS A 124 1.36 -14.38 1.88
C CYS A 124 0.95 -13.30 2.90
N CYS A 125 0.48 -12.13 2.44
CA CYS A 125 0.01 -11.06 3.32
C CYS A 125 -1.12 -11.52 4.24
N SER A 126 -2.08 -12.30 3.73
CA SER A 126 -3.20 -12.80 4.53
C SER A 126 -2.74 -13.73 5.64
N VAL A 127 -1.84 -14.67 5.33
CA VAL A 127 -1.28 -15.61 6.32
C VAL A 127 -0.42 -14.90 7.35
N LEU A 128 0.50 -14.03 6.89
CA LEU A 128 1.40 -13.28 7.76
C LEU A 128 0.65 -12.30 8.65
N TYR A 129 -0.44 -11.70 8.15
CA TYR A 129 -1.28 -10.83 8.95
C TYR A 129 -1.99 -11.59 10.09
N CYS A 130 -2.49 -12.79 9.83
CA CYS A 130 -3.00 -13.64 10.90
C CYS A 130 -1.92 -13.90 11.96
N GLY A 131 -0.70 -14.28 11.53
CA GLY A 131 0.42 -14.46 12.44
C GLY A 131 0.76 -13.20 13.25
N LEU A 132 0.71 -12.02 12.61
CA LEU A 132 0.97 -10.73 13.24
C LEU A 132 -0.02 -10.41 14.38
N VAL A 133 -1.30 -10.70 14.19
CA VAL A 133 -2.33 -10.43 15.20
C VAL A 133 -2.29 -11.48 16.32
N TYR A 134 -1.98 -12.75 16.03
CA TYR A 134 -1.91 -13.80 17.04
C TYR A 134 -0.61 -13.81 17.87
N MET A 135 0.47 -13.20 17.34
CA MET A 135 1.78 -13.28 17.98
C MET A 135 1.88 -12.38 19.20
N GLN A 136 2.00 -12.98 20.38
CA GLN A 136 2.10 -12.27 21.66
C GLN A 136 3.55 -12.10 22.14
N HIS A 137 4.50 -12.85 21.58
CA HIS A 137 5.90 -12.73 21.96
C HIS A 137 6.55 -11.53 21.22
N PRO A 138 7.25 -10.62 21.90
CA PRO A 138 7.80 -9.38 21.33
C PRO A 138 8.66 -9.58 20.07
N ALA A 139 9.63 -10.49 20.14
CA ALA A 139 10.50 -10.77 19.00
C ALA A 139 9.73 -11.40 17.81
N GLY A 140 8.77 -12.28 18.12
CA GLY A 140 7.90 -12.86 17.10
C GLY A 140 7.00 -11.83 16.44
N ALA A 141 6.45 -10.89 17.20
CA ALA A 141 5.62 -9.79 16.70
C ALA A 141 6.38 -8.90 15.72
N ILE A 142 7.63 -8.54 16.05
CA ILE A 142 8.51 -7.77 15.16
C ILE A 142 8.87 -8.56 13.91
N ALA A 143 9.18 -9.84 14.03
CA ALA A 143 9.50 -10.71 12.89
C ALA A 143 8.29 -10.87 11.94
N MET A 144 7.09 -11.07 12.49
CA MET A 144 5.86 -11.15 11.69
C MET A 144 5.52 -9.82 11.02
N LEU A 145 5.73 -8.70 11.69
CA LEU A 145 5.57 -7.37 11.12
C LEU A 145 6.52 -7.16 9.95
N PHE A 146 7.81 -7.49 10.13
CA PHE A 146 8.80 -7.38 9.07
C PHE A 146 8.40 -8.23 7.86
N ALA A 147 8.05 -9.49 8.08
CA ALA A 147 7.64 -10.41 7.01
C ALA A 147 6.38 -9.93 6.28
N PHE A 148 5.37 -9.45 7.03
CA PHE A 148 4.14 -8.87 6.46
C PHE A 148 4.43 -7.64 5.61
N ALA A 149 5.19 -6.67 6.14
CA ALA A 149 5.55 -5.46 5.43
C ALA A 149 6.36 -5.77 4.17
N PHE A 150 7.30 -6.71 4.27
CA PHE A 150 8.09 -7.19 3.15
C PHE A 150 7.22 -7.80 2.04
N ALA A 151 6.27 -8.68 2.40
CA ALA A 151 5.35 -9.30 1.45
C ALA A 151 4.40 -8.27 0.80
N MET A 152 3.98 -7.24 1.54
CA MET A 152 3.04 -6.22 1.05
C MET A 152 3.72 -5.13 0.19
N ALA A 153 5.01 -4.89 0.39
CA ALA A 153 5.74 -3.74 -0.16
C ALA A 153 5.64 -3.56 -1.68
N GLY A 154 5.59 -4.68 -2.42
CA GLY A 154 5.53 -4.67 -3.88
C GLY A 154 4.11 -4.57 -4.45
N VAL A 155 3.07 -4.77 -3.66
CA VAL A 155 1.69 -4.86 -4.18
C VAL A 155 1.28 -3.59 -4.91
N ASN A 156 1.48 -2.42 -4.29
CA ASN A 156 1.12 -1.14 -4.89
C ASN A 156 1.91 -0.84 -6.18
N PRO A 157 3.25 -0.79 -6.17
CA PRO A 157 4.00 -0.42 -7.37
C PRO A 157 3.81 -1.43 -8.51
N ILE A 158 3.69 -2.73 -8.21
CA ILE A 158 3.47 -3.76 -9.22
C ILE A 158 2.07 -3.63 -9.84
N ALA A 159 1.03 -3.38 -9.02
CA ALA A 159 -0.34 -3.19 -9.50
C ALA A 159 -0.47 -1.92 -10.36
N VAL A 160 0.12 -0.81 -9.93
CA VAL A 160 0.15 0.45 -10.69
C VAL A 160 0.93 0.29 -12.00
N ALA A 161 2.07 -0.40 -11.99
CA ALA A 161 2.82 -0.69 -13.20
C ALA A 161 2.02 -1.58 -14.17
N GLY A 162 1.26 -2.56 -13.63
CA GLY A 162 0.34 -3.37 -14.42
C GLY A 162 -0.78 -2.56 -15.06
N ALA A 163 -1.40 -1.68 -14.28
CA ALA A 163 -2.43 -0.78 -14.78
C ALA A 163 -1.89 0.18 -15.85
N GLY A 164 -0.70 0.75 -15.63
CA GLY A 164 -0.08 1.70 -16.56
C GLY A 164 0.30 1.12 -17.92
N ARG A 165 0.42 -0.21 -18.04
CA ARG A 165 0.64 -0.88 -19.33
C ARG A 165 -0.61 -0.97 -20.19
N GLU A 166 -1.77 -0.89 -19.59
CA GLU A 166 -3.05 -1.19 -20.23
C GLU A 166 -4.04 -0.02 -20.21
N MET A 167 -3.77 0.96 -19.35
CA MET A 167 -4.67 2.09 -19.10
C MET A 167 -4.01 3.42 -19.44
N ASN A 168 -4.82 4.41 -19.83
CA ASN A 168 -4.36 5.76 -20.12
C ASN A 168 -4.21 6.60 -18.82
N ALA A 169 -3.56 7.76 -18.94
CA ALA A 169 -3.32 8.67 -17.81
C ALA A 169 -4.62 9.12 -17.12
N THR A 170 -5.71 9.31 -17.87
CA THR A 170 -7.01 9.73 -17.31
C THR A 170 -7.62 8.64 -16.43
N SER A 171 -7.56 7.37 -16.85
CA SER A 171 -8.06 6.26 -16.04
C SER A 171 -7.23 6.06 -14.77
N LEU A 172 -5.90 6.18 -14.84
CA LEU A 172 -5.03 6.15 -13.66
C LEU A 172 -5.33 7.32 -12.71
N GLY A 173 -5.59 8.52 -13.25
CA GLY A 173 -5.94 9.70 -12.48
C GLY A 173 -7.25 9.57 -11.70
N VAL A 174 -8.18 8.72 -12.14
CA VAL A 174 -9.43 8.40 -11.40
C VAL A 174 -9.21 7.20 -10.48
N MET A 175 -8.49 6.18 -10.94
CA MET A 175 -8.27 4.93 -10.21
C MET A 175 -7.54 5.16 -8.88
N LEU A 176 -6.45 5.93 -8.90
CA LEU A 176 -5.61 6.09 -7.71
C LEU A 176 -6.33 6.81 -6.56
N PRO A 177 -7.04 7.94 -6.75
CA PRO A 177 -7.83 8.57 -5.69
C PRO A 177 -8.95 7.65 -5.16
N VAL A 178 -9.67 6.94 -6.05
CA VAL A 178 -10.73 6.01 -5.62
C VAL A 178 -10.14 4.87 -4.78
N ALA A 179 -9.02 4.29 -5.21
CA ALA A 179 -8.30 3.29 -4.44
C ALA A 179 -7.79 3.84 -3.10
N GLY A 180 -7.41 5.12 -3.05
CA GLY A 180 -6.97 5.82 -1.85
C GLY A 180 -8.02 5.93 -0.75
N ILE A 181 -9.32 5.84 -1.08
CA ILE A 181 -10.41 5.84 -0.11
C ILE A 181 -10.27 4.67 0.88
N GLY A 182 -9.70 3.54 0.44
CA GLY A 182 -9.40 2.41 1.31
C GLY A 182 -8.53 2.75 2.51
N ALA A 183 -7.57 3.67 2.31
CA ALA A 183 -6.69 4.17 3.36
C ALA A 183 -7.41 4.95 4.48
N ILE A 184 -8.62 5.42 4.22
CA ILE A 184 -9.45 6.17 5.17
C ILE A 184 -10.48 5.24 5.80
N VAL A 185 -11.17 4.48 4.96
CA VAL A 185 -12.33 3.68 5.39
C VAL A 185 -11.92 2.57 6.36
N MET A 186 -10.84 1.86 6.08
CA MET A 186 -10.48 0.69 6.89
C MET A 186 -9.93 1.07 8.27
N PRO A 187 -8.99 2.01 8.44
CA PRO A 187 -8.58 2.46 9.76
C PRO A 187 -9.73 3.04 10.61
N TRP A 188 -10.65 3.77 9.97
CA TRP A 188 -11.85 4.27 10.63
C TRP A 188 -12.75 3.11 11.10
N LEU A 189 -12.99 2.12 10.24
CA LEU A 189 -13.82 0.96 10.58
C LEU A 189 -13.21 0.16 11.75
N ILE A 190 -11.88 -0.02 11.76
CA ILE A 190 -11.18 -0.66 12.89
C ILE A 190 -11.45 0.10 14.18
N GLY A 191 -11.37 1.44 14.17
CA GLY A 191 -11.66 2.27 15.34
C GLY A 191 -13.09 2.07 15.84
N VAL A 192 -14.09 2.15 14.95
CA VAL A 192 -15.50 1.95 15.29
C VAL A 192 -15.76 0.57 15.90
N ILE A 193 -15.09 -0.47 15.38
CA ILE A 193 -15.22 -1.83 15.90
C ILE A 193 -14.49 -1.97 17.24
N ALA A 194 -13.29 -1.40 17.34
CA ALA A 194 -12.49 -1.41 18.55
C ALA A 194 -13.24 -0.79 19.74
N ASP A 195 -13.95 0.31 19.53
CA ASP A 195 -14.73 0.99 20.54
C ASP A 195 -15.92 0.15 21.05
N ARG A 196 -16.44 -0.78 20.24
CA ARG A 196 -17.62 -1.59 20.58
C ARG A 196 -17.28 -2.98 21.14
N VAL A 197 -16.30 -3.64 20.54
CA VAL A 197 -16.01 -5.06 20.78
C VAL A 197 -14.53 -5.34 21.05
N GLY A 198 -13.72 -4.30 21.18
CA GLY A 198 -12.29 -4.38 21.52
C GLY A 198 -11.35 -4.34 20.31
N LEU A 199 -10.13 -3.86 20.57
CA LEU A 199 -9.13 -3.58 19.55
C LEU A 199 -8.66 -4.84 18.81
N VAL A 200 -8.58 -5.98 19.47
CA VAL A 200 -8.23 -7.27 18.86
C VAL A 200 -9.19 -7.60 17.71
N THR A 201 -10.50 -7.49 17.96
CA THR A 201 -11.54 -7.76 16.95
C THR A 201 -11.45 -6.74 15.82
N GLY A 202 -11.21 -5.46 16.13
CA GLY A 202 -10.99 -4.42 15.14
C GLY A 202 -9.81 -4.74 14.21
N MET A 203 -8.68 -5.17 14.79
CA MET A 203 -7.50 -5.57 14.03
C MET A 203 -7.78 -6.77 13.13
N PHE A 204 -8.55 -7.77 13.58
CA PHE A 204 -8.92 -8.90 12.73
C PHE A 204 -9.70 -8.49 11.46
N CYS A 205 -10.48 -7.41 11.51
CA CYS A 205 -11.19 -6.93 10.33
C CYS A 205 -10.25 -6.53 9.18
N ASN A 206 -9.00 -6.16 9.47
CA ASN A 206 -8.00 -5.88 8.44
C ASN A 206 -7.54 -7.14 7.65
N LEU A 207 -7.95 -8.33 8.06
CA LEU A 207 -7.80 -9.53 7.24
C LEU A 207 -8.66 -9.45 5.96
N ILE A 208 -9.80 -8.76 6.01
CA ILE A 208 -10.70 -8.60 4.85
C ILE A 208 -9.96 -7.97 3.67
N PRO A 209 -9.32 -6.79 3.78
CA PRO A 209 -8.57 -6.24 2.66
C PRO A 209 -7.33 -7.07 2.30
N CYS A 210 -6.65 -7.74 3.24
CA CYS A 210 -5.55 -8.64 2.90
C CYS A 210 -6.01 -9.79 1.98
N VAL A 211 -7.13 -10.45 2.32
CA VAL A 211 -7.76 -11.47 1.46
C VAL A 211 -8.28 -10.84 0.17
N GLY A 212 -8.79 -9.61 0.23
CA GLY A 212 -9.24 -8.85 -0.93
C GLY A 212 -8.17 -8.70 -2.00
N ILE A 213 -6.91 -8.45 -1.62
CA ILE A 213 -5.77 -8.40 -2.56
C ILE A 213 -5.66 -9.72 -3.33
N LEU A 214 -5.71 -10.86 -2.64
CA LEU A 214 -5.67 -12.18 -3.26
C LEU A 214 -6.86 -12.40 -4.20
N VAL A 215 -8.08 -12.13 -3.73
CA VAL A 215 -9.31 -12.34 -4.48
C VAL A 215 -9.32 -11.50 -5.76
N PHE A 216 -9.05 -10.20 -5.68
CA PHE A 216 -9.00 -9.33 -6.86
C PHE A 216 -7.90 -9.75 -7.84
N SER A 217 -6.72 -10.14 -7.35
CA SER A 217 -5.64 -10.65 -8.21
C SER A 217 -6.06 -11.90 -8.98
N VAL A 218 -6.72 -12.85 -8.32
CA VAL A 218 -7.23 -14.08 -8.95
C VAL A 218 -8.36 -13.77 -9.94
N LEU A 219 -9.26 -12.84 -9.61
CA LEU A 219 -10.31 -12.40 -10.53
C LEU A 219 -9.75 -11.77 -11.81
N ILE A 220 -8.70 -10.94 -11.68
CA ILE A 220 -8.01 -10.36 -12.85
C ILE A 220 -7.37 -11.44 -13.70
N LEU A 221 -6.71 -12.44 -13.10
CA LEU A 221 -6.14 -13.57 -13.82
C LEU A 221 -7.20 -14.36 -14.60
N LYS A 222 -8.35 -14.64 -13.97
CA LYS A 222 -9.46 -15.32 -14.62
C LYS A 222 -10.06 -14.47 -15.76
N TYR A 223 -10.17 -13.16 -15.56
CA TYR A 223 -10.66 -12.25 -16.59
C TYR A 223 -9.73 -12.22 -17.81
N GLN A 224 -8.39 -12.17 -17.58
CA GLN A 224 -7.40 -12.21 -18.66
C GLN A 224 -7.35 -13.55 -19.40
N ALA A 225 -7.65 -14.65 -18.72
CA ALA A 225 -7.69 -15.98 -19.36
C ALA A 225 -8.92 -16.21 -20.23
N LYS A 226 -9.98 -15.41 -20.02
CA LYS A 226 -11.25 -15.53 -20.74
C LYS A 226 -11.31 -14.64 -21.99
N ASN A 227 -10.55 -13.56 -22.01
CA ASN A 227 -10.47 -12.59 -23.09
C ASN A 227 -9.12 -12.65 -23.79
#